data_0e3ed3954e0500fa9b0b40f1bf475669
#
_entry.id   0e3ed3954e0500fa9b0b40f1bf475669
#
_cell.length_a   1.000
_cell.length_b   1.000
_cell.length_c   1.000
_cell.angle_alpha   90.00
_cell.angle_beta   90.00
_cell.angle_gamma   90.00
#
_symmetry.space_group_name_H-M   'P 1'
#
loop_
_entity.id
_entity.type
_entity.pdbx_description
1 polymer ?
#
loop_
_entity_poly.entity_id
_entity_poly.type
_entity_poly.pdbx_seq_one_letter_code
_entity_poly.pdbx_strand_id
1 'polypeptide(L)'
;MERGETGRYEVTSVGGEQLRAFLPAPLPPVPPLVLEGPLQQVLESAVLALGRLDGVSAHLPDKALFLYAYVRKEAVLSSQIEGTQSSLSDLLLFELDETPGVPLDDVVEVSNHVAALEHGLARLRGGFPLSNRLIREIHGVLLSRGR
;
A
#
# COMPACT_ATOMS: atom_id res chain seq x y z
N MET A 1 7.29 27.16 -2.04
CA MET A 1 6.88 26.24 -3.11
C MET A 1 5.58 26.78 -3.69
N GLU A 2 5.61 27.33 -4.89
CA GLU A 2 4.39 27.70 -5.62
C GLU A 2 3.75 26.41 -6.13
N ARG A 3 2.53 26.13 -5.66
CA ARG A 3 1.72 25.03 -6.19
C ARG A 3 0.92 25.57 -7.36
N GLY A 4 1.10 25.01 -8.55
CA GLY A 4 0.19 25.22 -9.65
C GLY A 4 -1.22 24.67 -9.35
N GLU A 5 -2.13 24.75 -10.30
CA GLU A 5 -3.46 24.19 -10.16
C GLU A 5 -3.36 22.69 -9.95
N THR A 6 -3.87 22.20 -8.81
CA THR A 6 -3.84 20.78 -8.46
C THR A 6 -4.96 19.97 -9.14
N GLY A 7 -5.95 20.67 -9.70
CA GLY A 7 -7.12 20.11 -10.39
C GLY A 7 -8.31 21.04 -10.33
N ARG A 8 -9.45 20.58 -10.81
CA ARG A 8 -10.71 21.33 -10.82
C ARG A 8 -11.86 20.47 -10.29
N TYR A 9 -12.91 21.15 -9.83
CA TYR A 9 -14.15 20.46 -9.49
C TYR A 9 -15.09 20.42 -10.71
N GLU A 10 -15.64 19.26 -11.00
CA GLU A 10 -16.73 19.11 -11.95
C GLU A 10 -18.01 18.72 -11.22
N VAL A 11 -19.12 19.30 -11.68
CA VAL A 11 -20.46 18.98 -11.15
C VAL A 11 -21.19 18.21 -12.25
N THR A 12 -21.57 16.98 -11.92
CA THR A 12 -22.39 16.13 -12.79
C THR A 12 -23.72 15.85 -12.11
N SER A 13 -24.79 15.62 -12.90
CA SER A 13 -26.08 15.18 -12.36
C SER A 13 -26.28 13.70 -12.68
N VAL A 14 -26.44 12.89 -11.64
CA VAL A 14 -26.73 11.46 -11.74
C VAL A 14 -28.02 11.17 -10.98
N GLY A 15 -29.04 10.66 -11.68
CA GLY A 15 -30.33 10.34 -11.04
C GLY A 15 -31.08 11.53 -10.43
N GLY A 16 -30.77 12.77 -10.87
CA GLY A 16 -31.37 14.00 -10.32
C GLY A 16 -30.61 14.62 -9.15
N GLU A 17 -29.59 13.96 -8.64
CA GLU A 17 -28.68 14.49 -7.62
C GLU A 17 -27.45 15.13 -8.25
N GLN A 18 -27.02 16.27 -7.69
CA GLN A 18 -25.77 16.93 -8.10
C GLN A 18 -24.58 16.31 -7.37
N LEU A 19 -23.67 15.71 -8.13
CA LEU A 19 -22.44 15.12 -7.64
C LEU A 19 -21.28 16.03 -8.00
N ARG A 20 -20.52 16.48 -6.99
CA ARG A 20 -19.32 17.31 -7.16
C ARG A 20 -18.09 16.45 -6.98
N ALA A 21 -17.36 16.19 -8.06
CA ALA A 21 -16.12 15.42 -8.06
C ALA A 21 -14.90 16.32 -8.30
N PHE A 22 -13.81 16.03 -7.62
CA PHE A 22 -12.52 16.68 -7.90
C PHE A 22 -11.78 15.90 -8.98
N LEU A 23 -11.45 16.56 -10.09
CA LEU A 23 -10.61 16.03 -11.14
C LEU A 23 -9.18 16.56 -10.96
N PRO A 24 -8.23 15.70 -10.58
CA PRO A 24 -6.84 16.11 -10.44
C PRO A 24 -6.24 16.52 -11.79
N ALA A 25 -5.32 17.48 -11.74
CA ALA A 25 -4.55 17.86 -12.92
C ALA A 25 -3.66 16.69 -13.38
N PRO A 26 -3.36 16.57 -14.69
CA PRO A 26 -2.46 15.55 -15.19
C PRO A 26 -1.07 15.59 -14.56
N LEU A 27 -0.41 14.43 -14.48
CA LEU A 27 1.00 14.33 -14.13
C LEU A 27 1.89 14.28 -15.40
N PRO A 28 3.09 14.83 -15.35
CA PRO A 28 3.75 15.57 -14.25
C PRO A 28 3.11 16.94 -13.98
N PRO A 29 3.26 17.49 -12.74
CA PRO A 29 2.67 18.78 -12.40
C PRO A 29 3.29 19.92 -13.19
N VAL A 30 2.47 20.96 -13.46
CA VAL A 30 2.93 22.22 -14.08
C VAL A 30 2.60 23.36 -13.12
N PRO A 31 3.59 24.13 -12.66
CA PRO A 31 5.03 24.02 -12.92
C PRO A 31 5.65 22.74 -12.31
N PRO A 32 6.79 22.25 -12.82
CA PRO A 32 7.44 21.06 -12.33
C PRO A 32 7.89 21.22 -10.87
N LEU A 33 8.02 20.08 -10.15
CA LEU A 33 8.54 20.09 -8.79
C LEU A 33 9.99 20.57 -8.79
N VAL A 34 10.25 21.63 -8.03
CA VAL A 34 11.59 22.15 -7.81
C VAL A 34 12.08 21.63 -6.47
N LEU A 35 13.09 20.76 -6.50
CA LEU A 35 13.71 20.16 -5.32
C LEU A 35 14.87 21.03 -4.81
N GLU A 36 14.51 22.21 -4.27
CA GLU A 36 15.47 23.18 -3.76
C GLU A 36 15.10 23.63 -2.34
N GLY A 37 16.06 24.22 -1.64
CA GLY A 37 15.88 24.79 -0.30
C GLY A 37 15.32 23.77 0.72
N PRO A 38 14.25 24.10 1.45
CA PRO A 38 13.70 23.24 2.50
C PRO A 38 13.26 21.86 2.00
N LEU A 39 12.77 21.75 0.77
CA LEU A 39 12.33 20.47 0.20
C LEU A 39 13.51 19.55 -0.08
N GLN A 40 14.63 20.11 -0.56
CA GLN A 40 15.86 19.36 -0.73
C GLN A 40 16.39 18.84 0.60
N GLN A 41 16.40 19.67 1.66
CA GLN A 41 16.83 19.23 3.00
C GLN A 41 15.99 18.07 3.54
N VAL A 42 14.68 18.13 3.33
CA VAL A 42 13.78 17.01 3.72
C VAL A 42 14.09 15.75 2.92
N LEU A 43 14.32 15.88 1.61
CA LEU A 43 14.69 14.74 0.76
C LEU A 43 16.02 14.11 1.21
N GLU A 44 17.05 14.93 1.45
CA GLU A 44 18.35 14.45 1.94
C GLU A 44 18.22 13.76 3.29
N SER A 45 17.43 14.33 4.22
CA SER A 45 17.15 13.72 5.52
C SER A 45 16.43 12.37 5.38
N ALA A 46 15.47 12.27 4.47
CA ALA A 46 14.75 11.02 4.18
C ALA A 46 15.69 9.95 3.61
N VAL A 47 16.54 10.31 2.65
CA VAL A 47 17.53 9.38 2.05
C VAL A 47 18.52 8.89 3.10
N LEU A 48 19.02 9.78 3.98
CA LEU A 48 19.89 9.39 5.09
C LEU A 48 19.19 8.46 6.07
N ALA A 49 17.91 8.69 6.38
CA ALA A 49 17.13 7.81 7.26
C ALA A 49 16.94 6.42 6.64
N LEU A 50 16.67 6.33 5.33
CA LEU A 50 16.59 5.07 4.60
C LEU A 50 17.93 4.32 4.61
N GLY A 51 19.05 5.02 4.39
CA GLY A 51 20.38 4.41 4.46
C GLY A 51 20.72 3.88 5.85
N ARG A 52 20.31 4.58 6.93
CA ARG A 52 20.46 4.07 8.30
C ARG A 52 19.59 2.84 8.55
N LEU A 53 18.35 2.85 8.08
CA LEU A 53 17.44 1.71 8.18
C LEU A 53 18.00 0.48 7.46
N ASP A 54 18.54 0.67 6.25
CA ASP A 54 19.19 -0.40 5.49
C ASP A 54 20.38 -0.98 6.27
N GLY A 55 21.25 -0.12 6.80
CA GLY A 55 22.40 -0.54 7.64
C GLY A 55 21.98 -1.32 8.88
N VAL A 56 20.98 -0.84 9.64
CA VAL A 56 20.48 -1.53 10.84
C VAL A 56 19.79 -2.85 10.45
N SER A 57 19.06 -2.89 9.36
CA SER A 57 18.38 -4.10 8.89
C SER A 57 19.35 -5.23 8.55
N ALA A 58 20.60 -4.91 8.23
CA ALA A 58 21.66 -5.91 7.98
C ALA A 58 22.00 -6.75 9.23
N HIS A 59 21.73 -6.21 10.42
CA HIS A 59 22.02 -6.89 11.71
C HIS A 59 20.83 -7.73 12.23
N LEU A 60 19.68 -7.74 11.53
CA LEU A 60 18.57 -8.61 11.90
C LEU A 60 18.95 -10.09 11.70
N PRO A 61 18.81 -10.94 12.74
CA PRO A 61 19.19 -12.36 12.66
C PRO A 61 18.41 -13.12 11.58
N ASP A 62 17.12 -12.81 11.43
CA ASP A 62 16.24 -13.41 10.46
C ASP A 62 15.32 -12.33 9.84
N LYS A 63 15.75 -11.79 8.70
CA LYS A 63 14.97 -10.80 7.95
C LYS A 63 13.67 -11.41 7.40
N ALA A 64 13.65 -12.68 7.05
CA ALA A 64 12.48 -13.32 6.46
C ALA A 64 11.37 -13.47 7.50
N LEU A 65 11.70 -13.92 8.71
CA LEU A 65 10.75 -14.04 9.81
C LEU A 65 10.21 -12.66 10.23
N PHE A 66 11.08 -11.64 10.28
CA PHE A 66 10.66 -10.27 10.59
C PHE A 66 9.67 -9.75 9.56
N LEU A 67 9.99 -9.88 8.27
CA LEU A 67 9.10 -9.45 7.18
C LEU A 67 7.80 -10.24 7.15
N TYR A 68 7.85 -11.54 7.42
CA TYR A 68 6.68 -12.39 7.54
C TYR A 68 5.68 -11.84 8.57
N ALA A 69 6.15 -11.56 9.78
CA ALA A 69 5.30 -11.04 10.86
C ALA A 69 4.83 -9.61 10.58
N TYR A 70 5.71 -8.77 10.02
CA TYR A 70 5.41 -7.36 9.73
C TYR A 70 4.36 -7.21 8.64
N VAL A 71 4.48 -7.94 7.54
CA VAL A 71 3.53 -7.93 6.43
C VAL A 71 2.13 -8.34 6.90
N ARG A 72 2.04 -9.39 7.73
CA ARG A 72 0.74 -9.86 8.26
C ARG A 72 0.12 -8.87 9.22
N LYS A 73 0.92 -8.29 10.09
CA LYS A 73 0.45 -7.22 10.99
C LYS A 73 -0.05 -6.01 10.22
N GLU A 74 0.67 -5.60 9.19
CA GLU A 74 0.27 -4.48 8.31
C GLU A 74 -1.05 -4.78 7.60
N ALA A 75 -1.18 -5.97 7.02
CA ALA A 75 -2.41 -6.38 6.33
C ALA A 75 -3.62 -6.33 7.26
N VAL A 76 -3.51 -6.88 8.48
CA VAL A 76 -4.58 -6.84 9.49
C VAL A 76 -4.94 -5.40 9.87
N LEU A 77 -3.95 -4.57 10.20
CA LEU A 77 -4.20 -3.19 10.61
C LEU A 77 -4.81 -2.34 9.49
N SER A 78 -4.37 -2.54 8.25
CA SER A 78 -4.91 -1.85 7.08
C SER A 78 -6.36 -2.24 6.81
N SER A 79 -6.68 -3.54 6.85
CA SER A 79 -8.04 -4.02 6.65
C SER A 79 -8.99 -3.60 7.77
N GLN A 80 -8.51 -3.49 9.02
CA GLN A 80 -9.30 -2.97 10.13
C GLN A 80 -9.74 -1.50 9.91
N ILE A 81 -8.94 -0.69 9.22
CA ILE A 81 -9.32 0.68 8.83
C ILE A 81 -10.52 0.64 7.86
N GLU A 82 -10.61 -0.39 7.03
CA GLU A 82 -11.70 -0.61 6.07
C GLU A 82 -12.92 -1.31 6.68
N GLY A 83 -12.85 -1.70 7.96
CA GLY A 83 -13.97 -2.22 8.73
C GLY A 83 -13.96 -3.74 8.97
N THR A 84 -12.91 -4.47 8.59
CA THR A 84 -12.78 -5.89 8.94
C THR A 84 -12.53 -6.07 10.43
N GLN A 85 -12.95 -7.22 10.98
CA GLN A 85 -12.77 -7.54 12.40
C GLN A 85 -11.67 -8.58 12.65
N SER A 86 -10.93 -8.96 11.60
CA SER A 86 -9.89 -9.98 11.69
C SER A 86 -8.73 -9.53 12.59
N SER A 87 -8.25 -10.46 13.40
CA SER A 87 -7.01 -10.31 14.17
C SER A 87 -5.84 -11.05 13.50
N LEU A 88 -4.62 -10.78 13.96
CA LEU A 88 -3.45 -11.54 13.52
C LEU A 88 -3.59 -13.05 13.83
N SER A 89 -4.21 -13.38 14.97
CA SER A 89 -4.46 -14.78 15.36
C SER A 89 -5.42 -15.45 14.37
N ASP A 90 -6.50 -14.79 13.97
CA ASP A 90 -7.47 -15.33 13.00
C ASP A 90 -6.81 -15.59 11.64
N LEU A 91 -5.96 -14.67 11.19
CA LEU A 91 -5.19 -14.85 9.96
C LEU A 91 -4.26 -16.06 10.03
N LEU A 92 -3.52 -16.22 11.14
CA LEU A 92 -2.60 -17.34 11.32
C LEU A 92 -3.34 -18.69 11.43
N LEU A 93 -4.50 -18.74 12.10
CA LEU A 93 -5.36 -19.93 12.13
C LEU A 93 -5.84 -20.28 10.72
N PHE A 94 -6.28 -19.31 9.96
CA PHE A 94 -6.71 -19.51 8.57
C PHE A 94 -5.59 -20.06 7.67
N GLU A 95 -4.36 -19.56 7.84
CA GLU A 95 -3.18 -20.05 7.10
C GLU A 95 -2.79 -21.49 7.49
N LEU A 96 -3.21 -21.95 8.68
CA LEU A 96 -3.02 -23.33 9.16
C LEU A 96 -4.21 -24.25 8.85
N ASP A 97 -5.14 -23.82 7.98
CA ASP A 97 -6.39 -24.52 7.66
C ASP A 97 -7.32 -24.74 8.89
N GLU A 98 -7.16 -23.92 9.93
CA GLU A 98 -8.03 -23.91 11.10
C GLU A 98 -9.18 -22.91 10.96
N THR A 99 -10.27 -23.10 11.70
CA THR A 99 -11.43 -22.22 11.61
C THR A 99 -11.17 -20.93 12.41
N PRO A 100 -11.17 -19.75 11.78
CA PRO A 100 -11.02 -18.47 12.48
C PRO A 100 -12.27 -18.17 13.34
N GLY A 101 -12.09 -17.32 14.34
CA GLY A 101 -13.16 -16.87 15.24
C GLY A 101 -14.05 -15.75 14.68
N VAL A 102 -13.82 -15.32 13.44
CA VAL A 102 -14.46 -14.18 12.76
C VAL A 102 -15.01 -14.61 11.39
N PRO A 103 -15.84 -13.78 10.71
CA PRO A 103 -16.34 -14.08 9.37
C PRO A 103 -15.21 -14.43 8.40
N LEU A 104 -15.39 -15.50 7.63
CA LEU A 104 -14.39 -16.00 6.70
C LEU A 104 -14.00 -14.96 5.64
N ASP A 105 -14.98 -14.17 5.19
CA ASP A 105 -14.75 -13.12 4.18
C ASP A 105 -13.72 -12.07 4.65
N ASP A 106 -13.79 -11.69 5.94
CA ASP A 106 -12.84 -10.74 6.54
C ASP A 106 -11.41 -11.29 6.52
N VAL A 107 -11.25 -12.58 6.84
CA VAL A 107 -9.92 -13.23 6.87
C VAL A 107 -9.38 -13.44 5.46
N VAL A 108 -10.24 -13.79 4.50
CA VAL A 108 -9.88 -13.93 3.08
C VAL A 108 -9.38 -12.60 2.53
N GLU A 109 -10.02 -11.49 2.88
CA GLU A 109 -9.58 -10.15 2.45
C GLU A 109 -8.17 -9.83 2.97
N VAL A 110 -7.92 -10.08 4.26
CA VAL A 110 -6.58 -9.91 4.86
C VAL A 110 -5.55 -10.84 4.21
N SER A 111 -5.91 -12.10 3.96
CA SER A 111 -5.04 -13.06 3.28
C SER A 111 -4.67 -12.62 1.86
N ASN A 112 -5.62 -12.06 1.11
CA ASN A 112 -5.35 -11.48 -0.21
C ASN A 112 -4.37 -10.30 -0.14
N HIS A 113 -4.48 -9.47 0.91
CA HIS A 113 -3.55 -8.36 1.14
C HIS A 113 -2.12 -8.89 1.35
N VAL A 114 -1.96 -9.90 2.18
CA VAL A 114 -0.65 -10.57 2.38
C VAL A 114 -0.12 -11.12 1.06
N ALA A 115 -0.94 -11.88 0.32
CA ALA A 115 -0.55 -12.47 -0.96
C ALA A 115 -0.14 -11.40 -1.99
N ALA A 116 -0.84 -10.26 -2.02
CA ALA A 116 -0.53 -9.13 -2.90
C ALA A 116 0.83 -8.50 -2.56
N LEU A 117 1.12 -8.28 -1.27
CA LEU A 117 2.42 -7.77 -0.81
C LEU A 117 3.55 -8.75 -1.11
N GLU A 118 3.37 -10.03 -0.81
CA GLU A 118 4.36 -11.07 -1.07
C GLU A 118 4.65 -11.21 -2.58
N HIS A 119 3.61 -11.15 -3.43
CA HIS A 119 3.77 -11.12 -4.88
C HIS A 119 4.64 -9.93 -5.31
N GLY A 120 4.31 -8.72 -4.85
CA GLY A 120 5.07 -7.52 -5.17
C GLY A 120 6.54 -7.61 -4.77
N LEU A 121 6.80 -8.07 -3.54
CA LEU A 121 8.16 -8.27 -3.02
C LEU A 121 8.94 -9.33 -3.83
N ALA A 122 8.30 -10.43 -4.20
CA ALA A 122 8.93 -11.48 -5.03
C ALA A 122 9.31 -10.94 -6.42
N ARG A 123 8.43 -10.16 -7.04
CA ARG A 123 8.70 -9.51 -8.34
C ARG A 123 9.88 -8.55 -8.27
N LEU A 124 9.92 -7.70 -7.23
CA LEU A 124 11.03 -6.77 -7.01
C LEU A 124 12.36 -7.49 -6.78
N ARG A 125 12.37 -8.56 -5.95
CA ARG A 125 13.56 -9.39 -5.72
C ARG A 125 14.03 -10.09 -6.99
N GLY A 126 13.11 -10.43 -7.88
CA GLY A 126 13.40 -10.97 -9.22
C GLY A 126 13.90 -9.94 -10.24
N GLY A 127 14.16 -8.69 -9.81
CA GLY A 127 14.66 -7.62 -10.66
C GLY A 127 13.59 -6.91 -11.50
N PHE A 128 12.29 -7.18 -11.26
CA PHE A 128 11.23 -6.46 -11.95
C PHE A 128 11.13 -5.02 -11.39
N PRO A 129 11.10 -3.98 -12.24
CA PRO A 129 11.11 -2.62 -11.77
C PRO A 129 9.78 -2.22 -11.09
N LEU A 130 9.88 -1.31 -10.11
CA LEU A 130 8.70 -0.64 -9.57
C LEU A 130 8.07 0.21 -10.68
N SER A 131 6.88 -0.17 -11.11
CA SER A 131 6.21 0.38 -12.29
C SER A 131 4.70 0.26 -12.17
N ASN A 132 3.97 1.02 -12.98
CA ASN A 132 2.50 0.91 -13.08
C ASN A 132 2.04 -0.52 -13.44
N ARG A 133 2.85 -1.28 -14.16
CA ARG A 133 2.56 -2.68 -14.48
C ARG A 133 2.60 -3.53 -13.21
N LEU A 134 3.65 -3.38 -12.37
CA LEU A 134 3.74 -4.10 -11.11
C LEU A 134 2.57 -3.75 -10.18
N ILE A 135 2.21 -2.48 -10.09
CA ILE A 135 1.07 -2.03 -9.27
C ILE A 135 -0.22 -2.72 -9.72
N ARG A 136 -0.46 -2.85 -11.03
CA ARG A 136 -1.63 -3.55 -11.56
C ARG A 136 -1.59 -5.06 -11.28
N GLU A 137 -0.42 -5.70 -11.36
CA GLU A 137 -0.25 -7.11 -11.02
C GLU A 137 -0.58 -7.33 -9.53
N ILE A 138 -0.05 -6.50 -8.62
CA ILE A 138 -0.32 -6.53 -7.17
C ILE A 138 -1.83 -6.34 -6.91
N HIS A 139 -2.45 -5.35 -7.55
CA HIS A 139 -3.88 -5.08 -7.42
C HIS A 139 -4.73 -6.26 -7.91
N GLY A 140 -4.33 -6.92 -8.99
CA GLY A 140 -5.00 -8.12 -9.48
C GLY A 140 -4.96 -9.29 -8.49
N VAL A 141 -3.86 -9.44 -7.74
CA VAL A 141 -3.73 -10.43 -6.66
C VAL A 141 -4.61 -10.05 -5.48
N LEU A 142 -4.61 -8.77 -5.09
CA LEU A 142 -5.43 -8.25 -3.98
C LEU A 142 -6.92 -8.53 -4.19
N LEU A 143 -7.41 -8.40 -5.41
CA LEU A 143 -8.82 -8.61 -5.77
C LEU A 143 -9.15 -10.02 -6.27
N SER A 144 -8.23 -10.99 -6.12
CA SER A 144 -8.40 -12.32 -6.72
C SER A 144 -9.48 -13.19 -6.05
N ARG A 145 -9.77 -12.95 -4.76
CA ARG A 145 -10.78 -13.68 -3.97
C ARG A 145 -11.50 -12.67 -3.09
N GLY A 146 -12.81 -12.57 -3.21
CA GLY A 146 -13.59 -11.59 -2.46
C GLY A 146 -14.43 -10.72 -3.39
N ARG A 147 -15.30 -9.88 -2.82
CA ARG A 147 -16.38 -9.10 -3.44
C ARG A 147 -16.14 -8.64 -4.86
#